data_61e3b39aed8cf9409113a606d300638b
#
_entry.id   61e3b39aed8cf9409113a606d300638b
#
_cell.length_a   1.000
_cell.length_b   1.000
_cell.length_c   1.000
_cell.angle_alpha   90.00
_cell.angle_beta   90.00
_cell.angle_gamma   90.00
#
_symmetry.space_group_name_H-M   'P 1'
#
loop_
_entity.id
_entity.type
_entity.pdbx_description
1 polymer ?
#
loop_
_entity_poly.entity_id
_entity_poly.type
_entity_poly.pdbx_seq_one_letter_code
_entity_poly.pdbx_strand_id
1 'polypeptide(L)'
;MSTITKRLLVGGLLALVAALPLNTMAGEALSRVVDFKVLKVGMSGGQPPMNTVNRDGELMGMDVDLAKALAAAMRVQLEIKKMPFGELMTALEEDKVDMVISGMAITPERTEMASFVGPYMVSGKSILTKNDTIAKITAQEEVNRDNLKLAALKNSTSASFVSTVAPQASLVEIADYDEGIAMVRDGKVDGLVADMPICQLTVLRYPDAGFVTLERPLTVEPIGIAIKKGDAQFLNLVQNYVDAYGKMGVMQKMQERWFKDSSWIAALP
;
A
#
# COMPACT_ATOMS: atom_id res chain seq x y z
N MET A 1 30.35 -20.30 87.08
CA MET A 1 31.10 -20.00 85.86
C MET A 1 30.22 -20.36 84.69
N SER A 2 29.64 -19.35 84.04
CA SER A 2 28.54 -19.52 83.09
C SER A 2 29.07 -19.39 81.65
N THR A 3 28.78 -20.38 80.83
CA THR A 3 29.05 -20.39 79.41
C THR A 3 27.77 -20.08 78.67
N ILE A 4 27.71 -18.91 78.04
CA ILE A 4 26.58 -18.39 77.24
C ILE A 4 26.74 -18.93 75.82
N THR A 5 25.78 -19.75 75.39
CA THR A 5 25.69 -20.29 74.04
C THR A 5 24.92 -19.32 73.17
N LYS A 6 25.57 -18.66 72.18
CA LYS A 6 24.94 -17.81 71.19
C LYS A 6 24.28 -18.71 70.12
N ARG A 7 22.96 -18.66 70.02
CA ARG A 7 22.20 -19.19 68.88
C ARG A 7 22.16 -18.21 67.78
N LEU A 8 22.79 -18.51 66.62
CA LEU A 8 22.62 -17.82 65.37
C LEU A 8 21.30 -18.24 64.71
N LEU A 9 20.37 -17.31 64.60
CA LEU A 9 19.20 -17.43 63.77
C LEU A 9 19.57 -17.08 62.35
N VAL A 10 19.65 -18.06 61.46
CA VAL A 10 19.76 -17.87 60.00
C VAL A 10 18.34 -17.67 59.47
N GLY A 11 17.95 -16.41 59.23
CA GLY A 11 16.72 -16.09 58.58
C GLY A 11 16.82 -16.34 57.06
N GLY A 12 16.19 -17.42 56.59
CA GLY A 12 16.06 -17.68 55.17
C GLY A 12 15.09 -16.71 54.50
N LEU A 13 15.64 -15.79 53.71
CA LEU A 13 14.85 -14.91 52.85
C LEU A 13 14.40 -15.74 51.62
N LEU A 14 13.20 -16.30 51.65
CA LEU A 14 12.54 -16.84 50.44
C LEU A 14 12.18 -15.70 49.49
N ALA A 15 12.99 -15.50 48.48
CA ALA A 15 12.65 -14.64 47.39
C ALA A 15 11.50 -15.29 46.56
N LEU A 16 10.30 -14.80 46.78
CA LEU A 16 9.12 -15.14 45.96
C LEU A 16 9.30 -14.45 44.60
N VAL A 17 9.89 -15.16 43.63
CA VAL A 17 9.91 -14.74 42.25
C VAL A 17 8.48 -14.87 41.75
N ALA A 18 7.73 -13.77 41.76
CA ALA A 18 6.46 -13.68 41.08
C ALA A 18 6.72 -13.87 39.58
N ALA A 19 6.45 -15.07 39.07
CA ALA A 19 6.38 -15.33 37.64
C ALA A 19 5.21 -14.52 37.11
N LEU A 20 5.50 -13.30 36.66
CA LEU A 20 4.55 -12.53 35.83
C LEU A 20 4.28 -13.41 34.59
N PRO A 21 3.01 -13.70 34.26
CA PRO A 21 2.73 -14.38 33.02
C PRO A 21 3.31 -13.49 31.93
N LEU A 22 4.28 -13.98 31.17
CA LEU A 22 4.62 -13.47 29.87
C LEU A 22 3.37 -13.73 29.01
N ASN A 23 2.40 -12.83 29.09
CA ASN A 23 1.41 -12.73 28.04
C ASN A 23 2.20 -12.45 26.77
N THR A 24 2.46 -13.50 25.99
CA THR A 24 2.80 -13.38 24.59
C THR A 24 1.58 -12.70 23.97
N MET A 25 1.62 -11.38 23.91
CA MET A 25 0.59 -10.57 23.31
C MET A 25 0.50 -11.04 21.85
N ALA A 26 -0.45 -11.92 21.54
CA ALA A 26 -0.95 -12.03 20.19
C ALA A 26 -1.31 -10.59 19.82
N GLY A 27 -0.83 -10.09 18.68
CA GLY A 27 -1.07 -8.70 18.31
C GLY A 27 -2.56 -8.44 18.28
N GLU A 28 -2.95 -7.25 18.67
CA GLU A 28 -4.38 -6.89 18.82
C GLU A 28 -5.17 -7.13 17.54
N ALA A 29 -4.55 -6.88 16.36
CA ALA A 29 -5.21 -7.08 15.08
C ALA A 29 -5.45 -8.56 14.77
N LEU A 30 -4.44 -9.45 14.97
CA LEU A 30 -4.62 -10.89 14.75
C LEU A 30 -5.72 -11.47 15.66
N SER A 31 -5.68 -11.14 16.95
CA SER A 31 -6.70 -11.60 17.92
C SER A 31 -8.09 -11.17 17.49
N ARG A 32 -8.26 -9.90 17.11
CA ARG A 32 -9.52 -9.36 16.63
C ARG A 32 -10.03 -10.07 15.36
N VAL A 33 -9.15 -10.28 14.37
CA VAL A 33 -9.50 -10.99 13.13
C VAL A 33 -9.95 -12.42 13.42
N VAL A 34 -9.27 -13.12 14.34
CA VAL A 34 -9.59 -14.50 14.69
C VAL A 34 -10.90 -14.59 15.50
N ASP A 35 -11.11 -13.69 16.46
CA ASP A 35 -12.26 -13.71 17.36
C ASP A 35 -13.54 -13.29 16.66
N PHE A 36 -13.49 -12.22 15.86
CA PHE A 36 -14.68 -11.70 15.14
C PHE A 36 -14.89 -12.37 13.78
N LYS A 37 -13.93 -13.17 13.29
CA LYS A 37 -13.99 -13.81 11.97
C LYS A 37 -14.15 -12.82 10.81
N VAL A 38 -13.57 -11.63 10.93
CA VAL A 38 -13.63 -10.55 9.94
C VAL A 38 -12.23 -9.96 9.75
N LEU A 39 -11.80 -9.86 8.49
CA LEU A 39 -10.59 -9.14 8.08
C LEU A 39 -11.01 -7.80 7.43
N LYS A 40 -10.65 -6.69 8.07
CA LYS A 40 -10.91 -5.34 7.56
C LYS A 40 -9.71 -4.85 6.74
N VAL A 41 -9.92 -4.59 5.46
CA VAL A 41 -8.86 -4.14 4.54
C VAL A 41 -9.17 -2.74 4.02
N GLY A 42 -8.24 -1.80 4.23
CA GLY A 42 -8.31 -0.45 3.68
C GLY A 42 -7.88 -0.43 2.20
N MET A 43 -8.70 0.18 1.34
CA MET A 43 -8.41 0.40 -0.09
C MET A 43 -8.92 1.76 -0.55
N SER A 44 -8.25 2.36 -1.55
CA SER A 44 -8.73 3.62 -2.14
C SER A 44 -9.89 3.43 -3.12
N GLY A 45 -9.89 2.33 -3.87
CA GLY A 45 -10.90 2.05 -4.88
C GLY A 45 -10.81 2.93 -6.14
N GLY A 46 -9.69 3.63 -6.34
CA GLY A 46 -9.47 4.52 -7.47
C GLY A 46 -8.09 4.37 -8.13
N GLN A 47 -7.44 3.21 -8.00
CA GLN A 47 -6.09 2.93 -8.54
C GLN A 47 -6.10 1.71 -9.48
N PRO A 48 -6.82 1.75 -10.62
CA PRO A 48 -6.77 0.63 -11.57
C PRO A 48 -5.35 0.45 -12.13
N PRO A 49 -4.89 -0.79 -12.36
CA PRO A 49 -5.56 -2.09 -12.20
C PRO A 49 -5.44 -2.70 -10.79
N MET A 50 -4.87 -1.98 -9.82
CA MET A 50 -4.66 -2.45 -8.45
C MET A 50 -5.99 -2.61 -7.71
N ASN A 51 -6.73 -1.52 -7.58
CA ASN A 51 -8.07 -1.50 -6.99
C ASN A 51 -8.90 -0.36 -7.62
N THR A 52 -10.10 -0.67 -8.05
CA THR A 52 -11.03 0.26 -8.70
C THR A 52 -12.46 -0.17 -8.48
N VAL A 53 -13.41 0.71 -8.81
CA VAL A 53 -14.84 0.42 -8.77
C VAL A 53 -15.33 0.18 -10.19
N ASN A 54 -16.10 -0.88 -10.41
CA ASN A 54 -16.74 -1.17 -11.68
C ASN A 54 -18.04 -0.34 -11.87
N ARG A 55 -18.72 -0.50 -13.02
CA ARG A 55 -19.99 0.19 -13.31
C ARG A 55 -21.11 -0.14 -12.34
N ASP A 56 -21.04 -1.31 -11.71
CA ASP A 56 -22.04 -1.79 -10.74
C ASP A 56 -21.75 -1.28 -9.32
N GLY A 57 -20.67 -0.52 -9.13
CA GLY A 57 -20.25 -0.03 -7.82
C GLY A 57 -19.42 -1.01 -7.00
N GLU A 58 -19.02 -2.16 -7.58
CA GLU A 58 -18.25 -3.18 -6.88
C GLU A 58 -16.74 -2.95 -7.02
N LEU A 59 -16.00 -3.23 -5.95
CA LEU A 59 -14.54 -3.18 -5.95
C LEU A 59 -13.97 -4.38 -6.71
N MET A 60 -13.03 -4.09 -7.61
CA MET A 60 -12.26 -5.07 -8.37
C MET A 60 -10.80 -4.64 -8.52
N GLY A 61 -9.92 -5.57 -8.89
CA GLY A 61 -8.50 -5.29 -9.08
C GLY A 61 -7.61 -6.32 -8.39
N MET A 62 -6.32 -6.23 -8.65
CA MET A 62 -5.34 -7.17 -8.09
C MET A 62 -5.34 -7.16 -6.55
N ASP A 63 -5.43 -5.98 -5.93
CA ASP A 63 -5.46 -5.82 -4.47
C ASP A 63 -6.70 -6.47 -3.86
N VAL A 64 -7.84 -6.38 -4.57
CA VAL A 64 -9.11 -6.99 -4.15
C VAL A 64 -9.01 -8.52 -4.22
N ASP A 65 -8.42 -9.06 -5.28
CA ASP A 65 -8.21 -10.51 -5.41
C ASP A 65 -7.23 -11.02 -4.32
N LEU A 66 -6.17 -10.25 -4.02
CA LEU A 66 -5.22 -10.58 -2.95
C LEU A 66 -5.91 -10.57 -1.57
N ALA A 67 -6.71 -9.54 -1.28
CA ALA A 67 -7.48 -9.46 -0.04
C ALA A 67 -8.47 -10.63 0.13
N LYS A 68 -9.19 -11.00 -0.95
CA LYS A 68 -10.07 -12.17 -0.98
C LYS A 68 -9.31 -13.46 -0.71
N ALA A 69 -8.13 -13.64 -1.33
CA ALA A 69 -7.30 -14.82 -1.11
C ALA A 69 -6.82 -14.92 0.34
N LEU A 70 -6.36 -13.81 0.95
CA LEU A 70 -5.92 -13.77 2.34
C LEU A 70 -7.09 -14.09 3.31
N ALA A 71 -8.25 -13.47 3.14
CA ALA A 71 -9.42 -13.73 3.97
C ALA A 71 -9.88 -15.20 3.88
N ALA A 72 -9.88 -15.76 2.67
CA ALA A 72 -10.22 -17.18 2.44
C ALA A 72 -9.20 -18.12 3.13
N ALA A 73 -7.90 -17.83 3.04
CA ALA A 73 -6.86 -18.61 3.70
C ALA A 73 -6.97 -18.57 5.23
N MET A 74 -7.34 -17.43 5.79
CA MET A 74 -7.59 -17.24 7.22
C MET A 74 -8.95 -17.79 7.66
N ARG A 75 -9.84 -18.17 6.72
CA ARG A 75 -11.22 -18.62 6.96
C ARG A 75 -12.05 -17.57 7.71
N VAL A 76 -11.94 -16.32 7.27
CA VAL A 76 -12.68 -15.17 7.80
C VAL A 76 -13.42 -14.45 6.68
N GLN A 77 -14.41 -13.63 7.04
CA GLN A 77 -15.09 -12.74 6.10
C GLN A 77 -14.19 -11.56 5.75
N LEU A 78 -14.23 -11.11 4.50
CA LEU A 78 -13.55 -9.90 4.06
C LEU A 78 -14.48 -8.70 4.16
N GLU A 79 -14.04 -7.65 4.81
CA GLU A 79 -14.66 -6.34 4.83
C GLU A 79 -13.69 -5.31 4.24
N ILE A 80 -13.99 -4.77 3.04
CA ILE A 80 -13.17 -3.73 2.45
C ILE A 80 -13.71 -2.36 2.88
N LYS A 81 -12.85 -1.55 3.49
CA LYS A 81 -13.11 -0.16 3.87
C LYS A 81 -12.55 0.76 2.80
N LYS A 82 -13.43 1.28 1.96
CA LYS A 82 -13.04 2.26 0.93
C LYS A 82 -12.91 3.65 1.54
N MET A 83 -11.80 4.33 1.27
CA MET A 83 -11.51 5.70 1.72
C MET A 83 -10.45 6.35 0.83
N PRO A 84 -10.29 7.70 0.85
CA PRO A 84 -9.21 8.36 0.14
C PRO A 84 -7.84 7.78 0.45
N PHE A 85 -6.96 7.66 -0.56
CA PHE A 85 -5.63 7.06 -0.41
C PHE A 85 -4.83 7.68 0.74
N GLY A 86 -4.88 9.00 0.86
CA GLY A 86 -4.15 9.74 1.90
C GLY A 86 -4.63 9.49 3.34
N GLU A 87 -5.78 8.82 3.53
CA GLU A 87 -6.34 8.51 4.85
C GLU A 87 -6.02 7.07 5.30
N LEU A 88 -5.53 6.21 4.39
CA LEU A 88 -5.35 4.78 4.63
C LEU A 88 -4.38 4.49 5.78
N MET A 89 -3.25 5.19 5.86
CA MET A 89 -2.26 4.98 6.92
C MET A 89 -2.79 5.42 8.29
N THR A 90 -3.50 6.54 8.35
CA THR A 90 -4.17 7.00 9.58
C THR A 90 -5.26 6.01 10.02
N ALA A 91 -6.05 5.48 9.09
CA ALA A 91 -7.06 4.47 9.40
C ALA A 91 -6.45 3.17 9.96
N LEU A 92 -5.24 2.81 9.51
CA LEU A 92 -4.49 1.67 10.05
C LEU A 92 -3.99 1.95 11.48
N GLU A 93 -3.44 3.13 11.74
CA GLU A 93 -2.98 3.56 13.08
C GLU A 93 -4.13 3.60 14.10
N GLU A 94 -5.32 4.04 13.66
CA GLU A 94 -6.53 4.18 14.48
C GLU A 94 -7.34 2.87 14.60
N ASP A 95 -6.82 1.71 14.14
CA ASP A 95 -7.50 0.39 14.17
C ASP A 95 -8.84 0.34 13.43
N LYS A 96 -9.10 1.27 12.50
CA LYS A 96 -10.28 1.24 11.62
C LYS A 96 -10.19 0.11 10.60
N VAL A 97 -8.96 -0.28 10.24
CA VAL A 97 -8.64 -1.42 9.37
C VAL A 97 -7.52 -2.26 9.98
N ASP A 98 -7.45 -3.54 9.60
CA ASP A 98 -6.45 -4.50 10.06
C ASP A 98 -5.18 -4.44 9.24
N MET A 99 -5.35 -4.11 7.96
CA MET A 99 -4.28 -3.93 7.00
C MET A 99 -4.70 -2.97 5.88
N VAL A 100 -3.71 -2.45 5.15
CA VAL A 100 -3.92 -1.68 3.92
C VAL A 100 -3.35 -2.47 2.75
N ILE A 101 -4.19 -2.72 1.74
CA ILE A 101 -3.80 -3.28 0.43
C ILE A 101 -4.35 -2.31 -0.62
N SER A 102 -3.52 -1.38 -1.10
CA SER A 102 -3.98 -0.30 -1.98
C SER A 102 -2.84 0.27 -2.83
N GLY A 103 -2.07 -0.59 -3.53
CA GLY A 103 -0.93 -0.11 -4.30
C GLY A 103 0.08 0.67 -3.45
N MET A 104 0.21 0.33 -2.18
CA MET A 104 0.99 1.09 -1.21
C MET A 104 2.49 0.79 -1.35
N ALA A 105 3.29 1.76 -1.82
CA ALA A 105 4.73 1.62 -1.89
C ALA A 105 5.34 1.51 -0.48
N ILE A 106 6.29 0.58 -0.34
CA ILE A 106 7.11 0.43 0.86
C ILE A 106 8.17 1.53 0.82
N THR A 107 8.13 2.46 1.77
CA THR A 107 9.13 3.52 1.91
C THR A 107 9.67 3.59 3.33
N PRO A 108 10.88 4.17 3.54
CA PRO A 108 11.42 4.38 4.90
C PRO A 108 10.43 5.11 5.81
N GLU A 109 9.84 6.21 5.35
CA GLU A 109 8.91 7.04 6.11
C GLU A 109 7.67 6.25 6.52
N ARG A 110 7.10 5.46 5.60
CA ARG A 110 5.94 4.61 5.92
C ARG A 110 6.30 3.46 6.85
N THR A 111 7.54 2.94 6.78
CA THR A 111 7.98 1.88 7.71
C THR A 111 8.23 2.42 9.13
N GLU A 112 8.32 3.74 9.31
CA GLU A 112 8.27 4.35 10.65
C GLU A 112 6.86 4.31 11.26
N MET A 113 5.81 4.24 10.44
CA MET A 113 4.41 4.23 10.88
C MET A 113 3.81 2.81 10.94
N ALA A 114 4.15 1.95 9.99
CA ALA A 114 3.59 0.60 9.84
C ALA A 114 4.67 -0.45 9.56
N SER A 115 4.36 -1.70 9.81
CA SER A 115 5.13 -2.86 9.29
C SER A 115 4.61 -3.23 7.91
N PHE A 116 5.49 -3.72 7.04
CA PHE A 116 5.10 -4.10 5.67
C PHE A 116 5.37 -5.58 5.39
N VAL A 117 4.44 -6.19 4.68
CA VAL A 117 4.56 -7.52 4.06
C VAL A 117 4.80 -7.34 2.56
N GLY A 118 5.66 -8.15 1.99
CA GLY A 118 5.94 -8.14 0.56
C GLY A 118 7.41 -7.91 0.22
N PRO A 119 7.72 -7.36 -0.98
CA PRO A 119 6.76 -6.80 -1.95
C PRO A 119 5.93 -7.89 -2.67
N TYR A 120 4.65 -7.62 -2.90
CA TYR A 120 3.81 -8.48 -3.75
C TYR A 120 3.83 -8.07 -5.22
N MET A 121 4.32 -6.86 -5.50
CA MET A 121 4.54 -6.31 -6.83
C MET A 121 5.66 -5.26 -6.77
N VAL A 122 6.29 -5.01 -7.92
CA VAL A 122 7.20 -3.87 -8.12
C VAL A 122 6.58 -2.93 -9.14
N SER A 123 6.55 -1.65 -8.84
CA SER A 123 6.08 -0.58 -9.71
C SER A 123 7.16 0.49 -9.89
N GLY A 124 6.81 1.65 -10.42
CA GLY A 124 7.65 2.82 -10.52
C GLY A 124 6.88 3.99 -11.13
N LYS A 125 7.40 5.19 -10.95
CA LYS A 125 6.75 6.42 -11.41
C LYS A 125 6.85 6.59 -12.90
N SER A 126 5.75 7.05 -13.48
CA SER A 126 5.61 7.48 -14.86
C SER A 126 4.86 8.80 -14.91
N ILE A 127 4.74 9.38 -16.09
CA ILE A 127 4.00 10.61 -16.34
C ILE A 127 2.99 10.35 -17.44
N LEU A 128 1.72 10.53 -17.15
CA LEU A 128 0.66 10.62 -18.14
C LEU A 128 0.63 12.04 -18.67
N THR A 129 0.73 12.22 -19.97
CA THR A 129 0.79 13.55 -20.60
C THR A 129 0.17 13.55 -22.00
N LYS A 130 0.04 14.71 -22.62
CA LYS A 130 -0.27 14.88 -24.05
C LYS A 130 0.91 15.48 -24.81
N ASN A 131 2.06 15.61 -24.17
CA ASN A 131 3.25 16.22 -24.72
C ASN A 131 4.32 15.16 -25.03
N ASP A 132 4.60 14.95 -26.31
CA ASP A 132 5.59 13.96 -26.79
C ASP A 132 7.00 14.23 -26.26
N THR A 133 7.35 15.47 -25.92
CA THR A 133 8.66 15.78 -25.34
C THR A 133 8.76 15.28 -23.90
N ILE A 134 7.66 15.39 -23.12
CA ILE A 134 7.59 14.85 -21.77
C ILE A 134 7.57 13.33 -21.82
N ALA A 135 6.85 12.72 -22.76
CA ALA A 135 6.78 11.27 -22.92
C ALA A 135 8.13 10.60 -23.25
N LYS A 136 9.10 11.37 -23.75
CA LYS A 136 10.46 10.91 -24.08
C LYS A 136 11.46 11.07 -22.93
N ILE A 137 11.06 11.57 -21.78
CA ILE A 137 11.92 11.66 -20.60
C ILE A 137 12.35 10.25 -20.17
N THR A 138 13.64 10.08 -19.93
CA THR A 138 14.25 8.80 -19.57
C THR A 138 14.94 8.82 -18.21
N ALA A 139 15.23 10.02 -17.69
CA ALA A 139 15.89 10.23 -16.41
C ALA A 139 15.04 11.16 -15.51
N GLN A 140 15.00 10.85 -14.23
CA GLN A 140 14.17 11.60 -13.28
C GLN A 140 14.56 13.09 -13.17
N GLU A 141 15.84 13.42 -13.39
CA GLU A 141 16.36 14.79 -13.34
C GLU A 141 15.76 15.67 -14.45
N GLU A 142 15.36 15.07 -15.58
CA GLU A 142 14.76 15.78 -16.71
C GLU A 142 13.35 16.32 -16.39
N VAL A 143 12.73 15.83 -15.31
CA VAL A 143 11.42 16.33 -14.84
C VAL A 143 11.55 17.65 -14.09
N ASN A 144 12.75 18.00 -13.60
CA ASN A 144 12.97 19.19 -12.78
C ASN A 144 13.11 20.46 -13.66
N ARG A 145 11.95 20.98 -14.10
CA ARG A 145 11.86 22.18 -14.96
C ARG A 145 10.86 23.15 -14.38
N ASP A 146 11.18 24.44 -14.38
CA ASP A 146 10.36 25.53 -13.83
C ASP A 146 9.06 25.81 -14.63
N ASN A 147 9.05 25.37 -15.88
CA ASN A 147 7.90 25.51 -16.79
C ASN A 147 6.96 24.29 -16.76
N LEU A 148 7.20 23.28 -15.92
CA LEU A 148 6.30 22.12 -15.79
C LEU A 148 5.34 22.29 -14.62
N LYS A 149 4.07 21.98 -14.88
CA LYS A 149 3.01 21.88 -13.90
C LYS A 149 2.52 20.44 -13.84
N LEU A 150 2.75 19.76 -12.73
CA LEU A 150 2.54 18.33 -12.58
C LEU A 150 1.49 18.06 -11.50
N ALA A 151 0.48 17.26 -11.85
CA ALA A 151 -0.46 16.74 -10.86
C ALA A 151 0.10 15.48 -10.21
N ALA A 152 -0.21 15.26 -8.93
CA ALA A 152 0.07 14.01 -8.23
C ALA A 152 -0.92 13.77 -7.11
N LEU A 153 -1.23 12.50 -6.84
CA LEU A 153 -2.15 12.10 -5.77
C LEU A 153 -1.60 12.52 -4.41
N LYS A 154 -2.41 13.21 -3.63
CA LYS A 154 -2.05 13.70 -2.28
C LYS A 154 -1.59 12.56 -1.36
N ASN A 155 -0.56 12.82 -0.54
CA ASN A 155 0.05 11.85 0.38
C ASN A 155 0.60 10.58 -0.30
N SER A 156 0.88 10.64 -1.60
CA SER A 156 1.49 9.55 -2.37
C SER A 156 2.99 9.75 -2.57
N THR A 157 3.69 8.67 -2.92
CA THR A 157 5.08 8.75 -3.38
C THR A 157 5.23 9.54 -4.68
N SER A 158 4.15 9.69 -5.47
CA SER A 158 4.14 10.56 -6.66
C SER A 158 4.24 12.04 -6.29
N ALA A 159 3.50 12.50 -5.26
CA ALA A 159 3.62 13.87 -4.75
C ALA A 159 5.00 14.10 -4.14
N SER A 160 5.52 13.14 -3.35
CA SER A 160 6.88 13.20 -2.81
C SER A 160 7.93 13.26 -3.91
N PHE A 161 7.79 12.47 -4.98
CA PHE A 161 8.68 12.49 -6.14
C PHE A 161 8.75 13.90 -6.77
N VAL A 162 7.60 14.52 -7.06
CA VAL A 162 7.59 15.88 -7.62
C VAL A 162 8.28 16.86 -6.67
N SER A 163 7.96 16.82 -5.37
CA SER A 163 8.51 17.76 -4.40
C SER A 163 10.03 17.60 -4.17
N THR A 164 10.56 16.37 -4.25
CA THR A 164 11.98 16.09 -3.91
C THR A 164 12.88 16.02 -5.14
N VAL A 165 12.39 15.45 -6.25
CA VAL A 165 13.18 15.22 -7.47
C VAL A 165 12.98 16.36 -8.48
N ALA A 166 11.80 16.97 -8.49
CA ALA A 166 11.45 18.06 -9.41
C ALA A 166 11.02 19.36 -8.66
N PRO A 167 11.83 19.88 -7.72
CA PRO A 167 11.43 21.03 -6.91
C PRO A 167 11.21 22.33 -7.69
N GLN A 168 11.67 22.42 -8.95
CA GLN A 168 11.39 23.56 -9.82
C GLN A 168 10.02 23.46 -10.50
N ALA A 169 9.48 22.23 -10.66
CA ALA A 169 8.16 22.04 -11.22
C ALA A 169 7.06 22.45 -10.22
N SER A 170 5.94 22.96 -10.74
CA SER A 170 4.77 23.27 -9.92
C SER A 170 3.98 22.00 -9.62
N LEU A 171 3.87 21.61 -8.35
CA LEU A 171 3.03 20.48 -7.91
C LEU A 171 1.58 20.94 -7.74
N VAL A 172 0.65 20.16 -8.28
CA VAL A 172 -0.79 20.24 -8.02
C VAL A 172 -1.23 18.94 -7.36
N GLU A 173 -1.53 18.99 -6.08
CA GLU A 173 -2.08 17.83 -5.38
C GLU A 173 -3.54 17.60 -5.76
N ILE A 174 -3.87 16.34 -6.10
CA ILE A 174 -5.22 15.90 -6.47
C ILE A 174 -5.77 14.91 -5.44
N ALA A 175 -7.09 14.83 -5.35
CA ALA A 175 -7.76 13.91 -4.43
C ALA A 175 -7.85 12.48 -4.98
N ASP A 176 -7.99 12.34 -6.30
CA ASP A 176 -8.06 11.05 -7.01
C ASP A 176 -7.47 11.15 -8.43
N TYR A 177 -7.26 10.01 -9.07
CA TYR A 177 -6.68 9.97 -10.41
C TYR A 177 -7.62 10.45 -11.52
N ASP A 178 -8.94 10.35 -11.35
CA ASP A 178 -9.90 10.83 -12.34
C ASP A 178 -9.82 12.37 -12.47
N GLU A 179 -9.65 13.07 -11.34
CA GLU A 179 -9.36 14.51 -11.33
C GLU A 179 -8.07 14.83 -12.10
N GLY A 180 -6.98 14.11 -11.81
CA GLY A 180 -5.69 14.32 -12.48
C GLY A 180 -5.73 14.04 -13.98
N ILE A 181 -6.39 12.96 -14.40
CA ILE A 181 -6.59 12.60 -15.79
C ILE A 181 -7.40 13.70 -16.51
N ALA A 182 -8.46 14.22 -15.89
CA ALA A 182 -9.25 15.33 -16.44
C ALA A 182 -8.39 16.59 -16.57
N MET A 183 -7.54 16.90 -15.61
CA MET A 183 -6.64 18.07 -15.68
C MET A 183 -5.63 17.97 -16.83
N VAL A 184 -5.06 16.80 -17.09
CA VAL A 184 -4.16 16.57 -18.24
C VAL A 184 -4.94 16.69 -19.55
N ARG A 185 -6.15 16.09 -19.64
CA ARG A 185 -7.00 16.17 -20.82
C ARG A 185 -7.35 17.61 -21.19
N ASP A 186 -7.69 18.40 -20.18
CA ASP A 186 -8.11 19.79 -20.31
C ASP A 186 -6.94 20.80 -20.43
N GLY A 187 -5.66 20.31 -20.40
CA GLY A 187 -4.47 21.16 -20.46
C GLY A 187 -4.24 22.06 -19.25
N LYS A 188 -4.83 21.72 -18.09
CA LYS A 188 -4.65 22.45 -16.82
C LYS A 188 -3.33 22.16 -16.14
N VAL A 189 -2.75 20.98 -16.45
CA VAL A 189 -1.41 20.52 -16.06
C VAL A 189 -0.72 19.88 -17.26
N ASP A 190 0.61 19.88 -17.26
CA ASP A 190 1.42 19.28 -18.33
C ASP A 190 1.50 17.77 -18.24
N GLY A 191 1.34 17.23 -17.03
CA GLY A 191 1.33 15.79 -16.79
C GLY A 191 0.77 15.42 -15.42
N LEU A 192 0.40 14.14 -15.31
CA LEU A 192 0.03 13.48 -14.07
C LEU A 192 1.13 12.47 -13.72
N VAL A 193 1.81 12.67 -12.60
CA VAL A 193 2.77 11.70 -12.06
C VAL A 193 2.01 10.64 -11.31
N ALA A 194 2.12 9.39 -11.77
CA ALA A 194 1.46 8.24 -11.19
C ALA A 194 2.31 6.98 -11.39
N ASP A 195 1.89 5.87 -10.82
CA ASP A 195 2.50 4.58 -11.10
C ASP A 195 2.30 4.19 -12.58
N MET A 196 3.34 3.60 -13.17
CA MET A 196 3.34 3.27 -14.59
C MET A 196 2.10 2.46 -15.03
N PRO A 197 1.61 1.45 -14.30
CA PRO A 197 0.40 0.73 -14.69
C PRO A 197 -0.83 1.63 -14.83
N ILE A 198 -0.97 2.65 -13.97
CA ILE A 198 -2.08 3.60 -14.02
C ILE A 198 -1.99 4.45 -15.29
N CYS A 199 -0.79 4.95 -15.60
CA CYS A 199 -0.55 5.74 -16.82
C CYS A 199 -0.82 4.91 -18.08
N GLN A 200 -0.27 3.69 -18.16
CA GLN A 200 -0.46 2.78 -19.31
C GLN A 200 -1.95 2.43 -19.51
N LEU A 201 -2.65 2.09 -18.43
CA LEU A 201 -4.07 1.78 -18.49
C LEU A 201 -4.88 2.99 -18.96
N THR A 202 -4.54 4.20 -18.51
CA THR A 202 -5.23 5.43 -18.93
C THR A 202 -5.08 5.68 -20.43
N VAL A 203 -3.88 5.48 -20.98
CA VAL A 203 -3.65 5.56 -22.43
C VAL A 203 -4.54 4.55 -23.18
N LEU A 204 -4.63 3.31 -22.70
CA LEU A 204 -5.46 2.26 -23.31
C LEU A 204 -6.96 2.56 -23.20
N ARG A 205 -7.40 3.13 -22.08
CA ARG A 205 -8.81 3.43 -21.80
C ARG A 205 -9.33 4.62 -22.63
N TYR A 206 -8.49 5.58 -22.95
CA TYR A 206 -8.85 6.81 -23.64
C TYR A 206 -8.04 7.01 -24.93
N PRO A 207 -8.20 6.12 -25.97
CA PRO A 207 -7.35 6.13 -27.16
C PRO A 207 -7.45 7.42 -27.96
N ASP A 208 -8.62 8.09 -27.94
CA ASP A 208 -8.88 9.32 -28.68
C ASP A 208 -8.50 10.60 -27.91
N ALA A 209 -8.04 10.48 -26.66
CA ALA A 209 -7.68 11.63 -25.83
C ALA A 209 -6.29 12.21 -26.13
N GLY A 210 -5.47 11.50 -26.93
CA GLY A 210 -4.10 11.89 -27.24
C GLY A 210 -3.14 11.76 -26.06
N PHE A 211 -3.47 10.88 -25.09
CA PHE A 211 -2.59 10.58 -23.98
C PHE A 211 -1.41 9.73 -24.42
N VAL A 212 -0.26 10.03 -23.86
CA VAL A 212 0.98 9.27 -23.96
C VAL A 212 1.60 9.13 -22.57
N THR A 213 2.49 8.17 -22.39
CA THR A 213 3.21 7.95 -21.14
C THR A 213 4.67 7.57 -21.42
N LEU A 214 5.51 7.56 -20.40
CA LEU A 214 6.92 7.17 -20.55
C LEU A 214 7.02 5.70 -20.99
N GLU A 215 8.10 5.37 -21.70
CA GLU A 215 8.39 3.97 -22.09
C GLU A 215 8.84 3.12 -20.91
N ARG A 216 9.52 3.74 -19.95
CA ARG A 216 10.06 3.08 -18.75
C ARG A 216 9.77 3.91 -17.51
N PRO A 217 9.61 3.26 -16.34
CA PRO A 217 9.42 4.00 -15.11
C PRO A 217 10.71 4.74 -14.69
N LEU A 218 10.54 5.89 -14.05
CA LEU A 218 11.64 6.72 -13.54
C LEU A 218 12.18 6.23 -12.19
N THR A 219 11.41 5.41 -11.47
CA THR A 219 11.77 4.87 -10.14
C THR A 219 11.49 3.38 -10.08
N VAL A 220 12.00 2.74 -9.03
CA VAL A 220 11.65 1.36 -8.68
C VAL A 220 11.00 1.39 -7.30
N GLU A 221 9.73 0.99 -7.22
CA GLU A 221 8.94 1.03 -6.01
C GLU A 221 8.38 -0.34 -5.64
N PRO A 222 8.87 -0.95 -4.57
CA PRO A 222 8.26 -2.16 -4.03
C PRO A 222 6.89 -1.84 -3.44
N ILE A 223 5.87 -2.60 -3.81
CA ILE A 223 4.49 -2.44 -3.34
C ILE A 223 4.17 -3.52 -2.32
N GLY A 224 3.69 -3.11 -1.15
CA GLY A 224 3.46 -4.02 -0.03
C GLY A 224 2.11 -3.83 0.66
N ILE A 225 1.85 -4.73 1.59
CA ILE A 225 0.70 -4.69 2.50
C ILE A 225 1.15 -4.02 3.78
N ALA A 226 0.52 -2.92 4.18
CA ALA A 226 0.81 -2.28 5.46
C ALA A 226 -0.02 -2.92 6.58
N ILE A 227 0.64 -3.22 7.70
CA ILE A 227 0.07 -3.80 8.91
C ILE A 227 0.52 -2.93 10.09
N LYS A 228 -0.34 -2.74 11.10
CA LYS A 228 0.00 -1.97 12.29
C LYS A 228 1.27 -2.50 12.97
N LYS A 229 2.14 -1.61 13.42
CA LYS A 229 3.34 -1.99 14.16
C LYS A 229 3.00 -2.73 15.45
N GLY A 230 3.90 -3.65 15.83
CA GLY A 230 3.78 -4.39 17.10
C GLY A 230 3.05 -5.72 16.98
N ASP A 231 2.34 -5.99 15.86
CA ASP A 231 1.70 -7.30 15.62
C ASP A 231 2.58 -8.22 14.78
N ALA A 232 3.66 -8.70 15.37
CA ALA A 232 4.61 -9.60 14.69
C ALA A 232 3.98 -10.92 14.26
N GLN A 233 2.98 -11.42 14.99
CA GLN A 233 2.31 -12.68 14.63
C GLN A 233 1.44 -12.49 13.39
N PHE A 234 0.70 -11.39 13.31
CA PHE A 234 -0.11 -11.07 12.13
C PHE A 234 0.78 -10.80 10.91
N LEU A 235 1.84 -10.02 11.09
CA LEU A 235 2.84 -9.77 10.05
C LEU A 235 3.39 -11.08 9.47
N ASN A 236 3.87 -12.00 10.33
CA ASN A 236 4.43 -13.28 9.92
C ASN A 236 3.39 -14.17 9.24
N LEU A 237 2.15 -14.20 9.74
CA LEU A 237 1.06 -14.97 9.13
C LEU A 237 0.78 -14.51 7.70
N VAL A 238 0.63 -13.19 7.50
CA VAL A 238 0.35 -12.59 6.18
C VAL A 238 1.56 -12.79 5.25
N GLN A 239 2.81 -12.61 5.74
CA GLN A 239 4.02 -12.85 4.96
C GLN A 239 4.08 -14.30 4.46
N ASN A 240 3.80 -15.26 5.32
CA ASN A 240 3.78 -16.67 4.93
C ASN A 240 2.76 -16.98 3.82
N TYR A 241 1.57 -16.36 3.85
CA TYR A 241 0.59 -16.51 2.77
C TYR A 241 1.07 -15.86 1.48
N VAL A 242 1.61 -14.64 1.53
CA VAL A 242 2.13 -13.93 0.35
C VAL A 242 3.27 -14.72 -0.30
N ASP A 243 4.20 -15.25 0.51
CA ASP A 243 5.30 -16.10 0.03
C ASP A 243 4.81 -17.40 -0.60
N ALA A 244 3.80 -18.03 0.01
CA ALA A 244 3.18 -19.23 -0.56
C ALA A 244 2.50 -18.94 -1.89
N TYR A 245 1.76 -17.82 -2.00
CA TYR A 245 1.11 -17.40 -3.25
C TYR A 245 2.14 -17.10 -4.35
N GLY A 246 3.27 -16.50 -4.00
CA GLY A 246 4.38 -16.31 -4.93
C GLY A 246 4.93 -17.64 -5.45
N LYS A 247 5.27 -18.56 -4.55
CA LYS A 247 5.83 -19.89 -4.88
C LYS A 247 4.86 -20.78 -5.69
N MET A 248 3.55 -20.65 -5.44
CA MET A 248 2.51 -21.42 -6.14
C MET A 248 2.06 -20.79 -7.46
N GLY A 249 2.61 -19.63 -7.85
CA GLY A 249 2.22 -18.92 -9.07
C GLY A 249 0.85 -18.21 -8.97
N VAL A 250 0.23 -18.15 -7.81
CA VAL A 250 -1.05 -17.44 -7.60
C VAL A 250 -0.88 -15.95 -7.84
N MET A 251 0.19 -15.37 -7.31
CA MET A 251 0.52 -13.95 -7.51
C MET A 251 0.75 -13.63 -8.98
N GLN A 252 1.48 -14.50 -9.70
CA GLN A 252 1.71 -14.35 -11.13
C GLN A 252 0.39 -14.37 -11.92
N LYS A 253 -0.54 -15.28 -11.61
CA LYS A 253 -1.85 -15.33 -12.26
C LYS A 253 -2.68 -14.07 -12.01
N MET A 254 -2.64 -13.51 -10.80
CA MET A 254 -3.29 -12.23 -10.51
C MET A 254 -2.69 -11.10 -11.34
N GLN A 255 -1.35 -11.04 -11.44
CA GLN A 255 -0.66 -10.05 -12.29
C GLN A 255 -1.02 -10.22 -13.77
N GLU A 256 -1.03 -11.45 -14.29
CA GLU A 256 -1.42 -11.71 -15.68
C GLU A 256 -2.85 -11.24 -15.95
N ARG A 257 -3.79 -11.57 -15.06
CA ARG A 257 -5.20 -11.16 -15.17
C ARG A 257 -5.36 -9.65 -15.22
N TRP A 258 -4.66 -8.91 -14.36
CA TRP A 258 -4.93 -7.48 -14.17
C TRP A 258 -4.05 -6.57 -15.01
N PHE A 259 -2.85 -7.03 -15.42
CA PHE A 259 -1.89 -6.19 -16.14
C PHE A 259 -1.65 -6.62 -17.59
N LYS A 260 -2.00 -7.87 -17.96
CA LYS A 260 -1.83 -8.35 -19.34
C LYS A 260 -3.17 -8.56 -20.06
N ASP A 261 -4.19 -9.06 -19.36
CA ASP A 261 -5.54 -9.19 -19.90
C ASP A 261 -6.26 -7.83 -19.78
N SER A 262 -6.77 -7.33 -20.89
CA SER A 262 -7.51 -6.05 -20.95
C SER A 262 -9.03 -6.22 -20.93
N SER A 263 -9.55 -7.45 -20.86
CA SER A 263 -10.99 -7.76 -20.93
C SER A 263 -11.80 -7.08 -19.82
N TRP A 264 -11.21 -6.92 -18.64
CA TRP A 264 -11.85 -6.28 -17.49
C TRP A 264 -12.03 -4.76 -17.63
N ILE A 265 -11.27 -4.11 -18.57
CA ILE A 265 -11.39 -2.65 -18.81
C ILE A 265 -12.81 -2.28 -19.23
N ALA A 266 -13.51 -3.18 -19.94
CA ALA A 266 -14.91 -2.98 -20.33
C ALA A 266 -15.87 -2.87 -19.13
N ALA A 267 -15.48 -3.29 -17.93
CA ALA A 267 -16.28 -3.15 -16.72
C ALA A 267 -16.09 -1.78 -16.01
N LEU A 268 -15.09 -0.99 -16.42
CA LEU A 268 -14.86 0.36 -15.85
C LEU A 268 -15.98 1.33 -16.26
N PRO A 269 -16.31 2.32 -15.41
CA PRO A 269 -17.30 3.35 -15.67
C PRO A 269 -17.01 4.16 -16.91
#